data_4497805861f471492bf004d40e107813
#
_entry.id   4497805861f471492bf004d40e107813
#
_cell.length_a   1.000
_cell.length_b   1.000
_cell.length_c   1.000
_cell.angle_alpha   90.00
_cell.angle_beta   90.00
_cell.angle_gamma   90.00
#
_symmetry.space_group_name_H-M   'P 1'
#
loop_
_entity.id
_entity.type
_entity.pdbx_description
1 polymer ?
#
loop_
_entity_poly.entity_id
_entity_poly.type
_entity_poly.pdbx_seq_one_letter_code
_entity_poly.pdbx_strand_id
1 'polypeptide(L)'
;MPLHNEINKVLVIGAGPSIVGEVSELDILAKQALTAFEESNVQVVLINPNPATVTTDPHPNVNVYLEPMTLPFVKRIIRMEKPDAIIPAFGGKPALKLTSELLESGILTQMNIELLTINSLALSLSAPHNFYSFLKANKIAVANQWLLEKEEDLKRVIEHAHFPLLLSKKQHYRPDSMISLENLVQLEQYFLDEEADDHFNWKDYRLTEDLSNWEELIFDIVRDNNGNFVFVGNIGSLEPVGINSSDSLLVTPILTRNNNQIQRLRNCCRKIANCLNLHG
;
A
#
# COMPACT_ATOMS: atom_id res chain seq x y z
N MET A 1 14.86 16.32 8.41
CA MET A 1 14.85 15.66 9.71
C MET A 1 16.28 15.69 10.24
N PRO A 2 16.49 15.88 11.54
CA PRO A 2 17.81 15.58 12.06
C PRO A 2 18.07 14.10 11.80
N LEU A 3 19.21 13.80 11.19
CA LEU A 3 19.71 12.44 11.04
C LEU A 3 19.63 11.74 12.41
N HIS A 4 19.07 10.54 12.46
CA HIS A 4 19.34 9.65 13.58
C HIS A 4 20.84 9.38 13.54
N ASN A 5 21.59 9.96 14.46
CA ASN A 5 23.06 9.86 14.51
C ASN A 5 23.57 8.41 14.66
N GLU A 6 22.67 7.45 14.75
CA GLU A 6 22.96 6.03 14.96
C GLU A 6 22.75 5.18 13.70
N ILE A 7 22.15 5.71 12.61
CA ILE A 7 21.92 4.97 11.38
C ILE A 7 22.95 5.34 10.33
N ASN A 8 23.85 4.42 10.04
CA ASN A 8 24.91 4.59 9.06
C ASN A 8 24.69 3.73 7.80
N LYS A 9 23.94 2.64 7.93
CA LYS A 9 23.64 1.72 6.82
C LYS A 9 22.20 1.27 6.85
N VAL A 10 21.51 1.36 5.71
CA VAL A 10 20.11 0.93 5.56
C VAL A 10 19.98 -0.17 4.52
N LEU A 11 19.09 -1.14 4.76
CA LEU A 11 18.66 -2.12 3.76
C LEU A 11 17.35 -1.64 3.15
N VAL A 12 17.36 -1.35 1.86
CA VAL A 12 16.18 -1.01 1.07
C VAL A 12 15.70 -2.24 0.31
N ILE A 13 14.41 -2.57 0.45
CA ILE A 13 13.78 -3.62 -0.34
C ILE A 13 13.13 -2.95 -1.55
N GLY A 14 13.63 -3.27 -2.74
CA GLY A 14 13.14 -2.72 -4.01
C GLY A 14 11.81 -3.32 -4.45
N ALA A 15 11.29 -2.81 -5.57
CA ALA A 15 9.96 -3.15 -6.06
C ALA A 15 9.84 -4.56 -6.69
N GLY A 16 10.97 -5.21 -6.94
CA GLY A 16 10.97 -6.54 -7.55
C GLY A 16 10.74 -6.50 -9.07
N PRO A 17 10.16 -7.56 -9.64
CA PRO A 17 9.90 -7.63 -11.07
C PRO A 17 8.90 -6.56 -11.48
N SER A 18 9.18 -5.87 -12.59
CA SER A 18 8.34 -4.80 -13.10
C SER A 18 6.95 -5.32 -13.50
N ILE A 19 5.93 -4.84 -12.84
CA ILE A 19 4.56 -4.96 -13.28
C ILE A 19 4.18 -3.63 -13.92
N VAL A 20 3.75 -3.66 -15.16
CA VAL A 20 3.35 -2.44 -15.91
C VAL A 20 2.25 -1.72 -15.11
N GLY A 21 2.45 -0.41 -14.89
CA GLY A 21 1.50 0.44 -14.14
C GLY A 21 1.68 0.45 -12.61
N GLU A 22 2.50 -0.42 -12.00
CA GLU A 22 2.66 -0.44 -10.53
C GLU A 22 4.08 -0.05 -10.06
N VAL A 23 5.10 -0.29 -10.86
CA VAL A 23 6.50 -0.27 -10.40
C VAL A 23 7.22 1.04 -10.70
N SER A 24 6.87 1.74 -11.77
CA SER A 24 7.58 2.95 -12.19
C SER A 24 7.56 4.05 -11.13
N GLU A 25 6.45 4.24 -10.45
CA GLU A 25 6.29 5.22 -9.37
C GLU A 25 7.16 4.85 -8.16
N LEU A 26 7.14 3.59 -7.75
CA LEU A 26 7.96 3.07 -6.65
C LEU A 26 9.47 3.20 -6.95
N ASP A 27 9.89 2.94 -8.19
CA ASP A 27 11.28 3.07 -8.60
C ASP A 27 11.77 4.53 -8.57
N ILE A 28 10.94 5.49 -8.98
CA ILE A 28 11.27 6.91 -8.90
C ILE A 28 11.40 7.36 -7.44
N LEU A 29 10.46 6.97 -6.59
CA LEU A 29 10.50 7.27 -5.16
C LEU A 29 11.74 6.65 -4.50
N ALA A 30 12.05 5.40 -4.83
CA ALA A 30 13.25 4.74 -4.34
C ALA A 30 14.52 5.46 -4.80
N LYS A 31 14.59 5.89 -6.07
CA LYS A 31 15.75 6.66 -6.58
C LYS A 31 15.94 7.97 -5.85
N GLN A 32 14.86 8.70 -5.57
CA GLN A 32 14.92 9.93 -4.77
C GLN A 32 15.43 9.66 -3.35
N ALA A 33 14.97 8.56 -2.73
CA ALA A 33 15.45 8.15 -1.42
C ALA A 33 16.94 7.80 -1.43
N LEU A 34 17.43 7.08 -2.46
CA LEU A 34 18.86 6.76 -2.60
C LEU A 34 19.70 8.05 -2.68
N THR A 35 19.24 9.05 -3.43
CA THR A 35 19.92 10.37 -3.49
C THR A 35 19.95 11.07 -2.13
N ALA A 36 18.82 11.04 -1.40
CA ALA A 36 18.74 11.65 -0.06
C ALA A 36 19.66 10.94 0.96
N PHE A 37 19.81 9.61 0.88
CA PHE A 37 20.75 8.84 1.70
C PHE A 37 22.20 9.19 1.36
N GLU A 38 22.54 9.35 0.08
CA GLU A 38 23.86 9.78 -0.35
C GLU A 38 24.21 11.16 0.22
N GLU A 39 23.32 12.14 0.06
CA GLU A 39 23.48 13.48 0.62
C GLU A 39 23.64 13.47 2.16
N SER A 40 23.08 12.46 2.80
CA SER A 40 23.15 12.24 4.25
C SER A 40 24.33 11.38 4.70
N ASN A 41 25.20 10.93 3.76
CA ASN A 41 26.30 9.98 4.00
C ASN A 41 25.86 8.64 4.61
N VAL A 42 24.64 8.19 4.35
CA VAL A 42 24.14 6.87 4.76
C VAL A 42 24.40 5.87 3.66
N GLN A 43 25.04 4.75 4.01
CA GLN A 43 25.24 3.65 3.07
C GLN A 43 23.92 2.91 2.82
N VAL A 44 23.69 2.51 1.56
CA VAL A 44 22.50 1.76 1.19
C VAL A 44 22.88 0.37 0.68
N VAL A 45 22.19 -0.61 1.18
CA VAL A 45 22.13 -1.95 0.61
C VAL A 45 20.78 -2.10 -0.05
N LEU A 46 20.74 -2.28 -1.36
CA LEU A 46 19.51 -2.45 -2.11
C LEU A 46 19.38 -3.91 -2.54
N ILE A 47 18.25 -4.54 -2.22
CA ILE A 47 17.88 -5.83 -2.84
C ILE A 47 16.76 -5.58 -3.86
N ASN A 48 17.02 -5.94 -5.11
CA ASN A 48 16.05 -5.88 -6.19
C ASN A 48 16.40 -6.91 -7.26
N PRO A 49 15.54 -7.90 -7.55
CA PRO A 49 15.80 -8.91 -8.59
C PRO A 49 15.75 -8.37 -10.02
N ASN A 50 15.25 -7.15 -10.22
CA ASN A 50 15.16 -6.56 -11.54
C ASN A 50 16.43 -5.75 -11.87
N PRO A 51 17.23 -6.18 -12.85
CA PRO A 51 18.46 -5.47 -13.25
C PRO A 51 18.20 -4.24 -14.14
N ALA A 52 16.96 -4.02 -14.57
CA ALA A 52 16.60 -3.00 -15.54
C ALA A 52 15.84 -1.81 -14.94
N THR A 53 16.03 -1.54 -13.65
CA THR A 53 15.42 -0.37 -13.00
C THR A 53 16.45 0.73 -12.73
N VAL A 54 15.98 1.97 -12.63
CA VAL A 54 16.85 3.12 -12.29
C VAL A 54 17.49 3.00 -10.91
N THR A 55 16.95 2.16 -10.03
CA THR A 55 17.48 1.93 -8.68
C THR A 55 18.65 0.97 -8.66
N THR A 56 18.79 0.12 -9.68
CA THR A 56 19.90 -0.84 -9.81
C THR A 56 21.05 -0.33 -10.66
N ASP A 57 20.94 0.88 -11.20
CA ASP A 57 22.05 1.56 -11.85
C ASP A 57 23.20 1.81 -10.85
N PRO A 58 24.46 1.80 -11.30
CA PRO A 58 25.62 2.08 -10.46
C PRO A 58 25.47 3.41 -9.70
N HIS A 59 25.63 3.34 -8.38
CA HIS A 59 25.55 4.49 -7.50
C HIS A 59 26.62 4.40 -6.42
N PRO A 60 27.34 5.50 -6.10
CA PRO A 60 28.55 5.45 -5.24
C PRO A 60 28.32 4.84 -3.85
N ASN A 61 27.19 5.14 -3.22
CA ASN A 61 26.90 4.70 -1.85
C ASN A 61 25.91 3.55 -1.77
N VAL A 62 25.66 2.82 -2.88
CA VAL A 62 24.67 1.76 -2.93
C VAL A 62 25.30 0.43 -3.33
N ASN A 63 25.18 -0.57 -2.45
CA ASN A 63 25.50 -1.96 -2.75
C ASN A 63 24.25 -2.67 -3.27
N VAL A 64 24.21 -3.00 -4.55
CA VAL A 64 23.04 -3.63 -5.19
C VAL A 64 23.17 -5.16 -5.17
N TYR A 65 22.14 -5.84 -4.68
CA TYR A 65 21.96 -7.27 -4.71
C TYR A 65 20.85 -7.64 -5.69
N LEU A 66 21.22 -8.19 -6.85
CA LEU A 66 20.29 -8.72 -7.87
C LEU A 66 19.85 -10.14 -7.50
N GLU A 67 19.27 -10.29 -6.32
CA GLU A 67 18.90 -11.56 -5.72
C GLU A 67 17.39 -11.68 -5.55
N PRO A 68 16.85 -12.90 -5.51
CA PRO A 68 15.43 -13.11 -5.25
C PRO A 68 14.98 -12.51 -3.92
N MET A 69 13.86 -11.79 -3.93
CA MET A 69 13.25 -11.20 -2.75
C MET A 69 12.52 -12.27 -1.92
N THR A 70 13.30 -13.17 -1.32
CA THR A 70 12.78 -14.24 -0.46
C THR A 70 13.48 -14.21 0.90
N LEU A 71 12.78 -14.73 1.91
CA LEU A 71 13.27 -14.72 3.30
C LEU A 71 14.70 -15.29 3.46
N PRO A 72 15.10 -16.41 2.83
CA PRO A 72 16.46 -16.95 2.97
C PRO A 72 17.54 -16.01 2.41
N PHE A 73 17.30 -15.42 1.23
CA PHE A 73 18.26 -14.52 0.60
C PHE A 73 18.42 -13.23 1.40
N VAL A 74 17.31 -12.62 1.81
CA VAL A 74 17.37 -11.37 2.59
C VAL A 74 18.01 -11.60 3.96
N LYS A 75 17.74 -12.72 4.63
CA LYS A 75 18.45 -13.10 5.87
C LYS A 75 19.95 -13.24 5.68
N ARG A 76 20.39 -13.78 4.54
CA ARG A 76 21.81 -13.89 4.21
C ARG A 76 22.43 -12.50 4.03
N ILE A 77 21.78 -11.62 3.26
CA ILE A 77 22.26 -10.25 3.04
C ILE A 77 22.33 -9.48 4.37
N ILE A 78 21.30 -9.56 5.20
CA ILE A 78 21.28 -8.95 6.54
C ILE A 78 22.48 -9.39 7.38
N ARG A 79 22.82 -10.69 7.41
CA ARG A 79 23.97 -11.19 8.17
C ARG A 79 25.31 -10.72 7.62
N MET A 80 25.42 -10.56 6.30
CA MET A 80 26.64 -10.10 5.63
C MET A 80 26.85 -8.60 5.80
N GLU A 81 25.82 -7.81 5.53
CA GLU A 81 25.87 -6.35 5.47
C GLU A 81 25.66 -5.67 6.83
N LYS A 82 24.94 -6.35 7.73
CA LYS A 82 24.64 -5.86 9.08
C LYS A 82 24.08 -4.42 9.05
N PRO A 83 22.97 -4.16 8.34
CA PRO A 83 22.38 -2.83 8.31
C PRO A 83 21.85 -2.46 9.68
N ASP A 84 21.84 -1.14 9.99
CA ASP A 84 21.24 -0.60 11.20
C ASP A 84 19.72 -0.54 11.11
N ALA A 85 19.20 -0.37 9.89
CA ALA A 85 17.77 -0.26 9.65
C ALA A 85 17.34 -0.91 8.33
N ILE A 86 16.02 -1.21 8.21
CA ILE A 86 15.38 -1.73 7.00
C ILE A 86 14.22 -0.83 6.57
N ILE A 87 14.10 -0.61 5.25
CA ILE A 87 13.07 0.22 4.63
C ILE A 87 12.34 -0.58 3.56
N PRO A 88 11.10 -1.03 3.81
CA PRO A 88 10.31 -1.77 2.84
C PRO A 88 9.41 -0.89 1.96
N ALA A 89 9.29 0.41 2.25
CA ALA A 89 8.26 1.28 1.66
C ALA A 89 8.32 1.35 0.12
N PHE A 90 9.51 1.21 -0.46
CA PHE A 90 9.72 1.32 -1.90
C PHE A 90 9.50 0.02 -2.69
N GLY A 91 9.20 -1.08 -2.01
CA GLY A 91 9.05 -2.38 -2.63
C GLY A 91 7.60 -2.85 -2.80
N GLY A 92 6.62 -2.01 -2.43
CA GLY A 92 5.20 -2.33 -2.53
C GLY A 92 4.78 -3.55 -1.71
N LYS A 93 3.68 -4.18 -2.11
CA LYS A 93 3.11 -5.34 -1.39
C LYS A 93 4.09 -6.51 -1.18
N PRO A 94 4.92 -6.91 -2.18
CA PRO A 94 5.90 -7.98 -1.96
C PRO A 94 6.91 -7.69 -0.86
N ALA A 95 7.42 -6.46 -0.80
CA ALA A 95 8.36 -6.03 0.23
C ALA A 95 7.72 -5.98 1.62
N LEU A 96 6.48 -5.50 1.72
CA LEU A 96 5.73 -5.49 2.98
C LEU A 96 5.50 -6.91 3.51
N LYS A 97 5.11 -7.86 2.63
CA LYS A 97 4.95 -9.26 3.00
C LYS A 97 6.26 -9.86 3.49
N LEU A 98 7.35 -9.65 2.75
CA LEU A 98 8.68 -10.13 3.12
C LEU A 98 9.15 -9.54 4.47
N THR A 99 8.81 -8.27 4.74
CA THR A 99 9.12 -7.62 6.01
C THR A 99 8.34 -8.24 7.18
N SER A 100 7.07 -8.60 6.97
CA SER A 100 6.32 -9.38 7.97
C SER A 100 7.01 -10.72 8.27
N GLU A 101 7.43 -11.45 7.24
CA GLU A 101 8.17 -12.73 7.40
C GLU A 101 9.51 -12.52 8.14
N LEU A 102 10.20 -11.40 7.89
CA LEU A 102 11.45 -11.05 8.60
C LEU A 102 11.19 -10.77 10.09
N LEU A 103 10.13 -10.02 10.41
CA LEU A 103 9.72 -9.76 11.80
C LEU A 103 9.36 -11.06 12.52
N GLU A 104 8.50 -11.88 11.95
CA GLU A 104 8.08 -13.17 12.50
C GLU A 104 9.27 -14.11 12.74
N SER A 105 10.27 -14.03 11.86
CA SER A 105 11.50 -14.85 12.01
C SER A 105 12.41 -14.40 13.13
N GLY A 106 12.16 -13.24 13.76
CA GLY A 106 12.94 -12.66 14.85
C GLY A 106 14.32 -12.11 14.48
N ILE A 107 14.72 -12.13 13.20
CA ILE A 107 16.08 -11.72 12.79
C ILE A 107 16.30 -10.22 13.01
N LEU A 108 15.28 -9.37 12.82
CA LEU A 108 15.42 -7.93 13.01
C LEU A 108 15.73 -7.62 14.48
N THR A 109 15.00 -8.24 15.40
CA THR A 109 15.25 -8.11 16.85
C THR A 109 16.61 -8.70 17.25
N GLN A 110 16.96 -9.90 16.72
CA GLN A 110 18.23 -10.56 17.03
C GLN A 110 19.45 -9.72 16.63
N MET A 111 19.35 -8.98 15.54
CA MET A 111 20.45 -8.17 15.00
C MET A 111 20.31 -6.68 15.31
N ASN A 112 19.32 -6.29 16.13
CA ASN A 112 19.02 -4.92 16.51
C ASN A 112 18.82 -4.00 15.31
N ILE A 113 18.04 -4.45 14.32
CA ILE A 113 17.74 -3.71 13.09
C ILE A 113 16.43 -2.95 13.26
N GLU A 114 16.46 -1.64 13.08
CA GLU A 114 15.29 -0.77 13.16
C GLU A 114 14.43 -0.89 11.90
N LEU A 115 13.11 -0.93 12.06
CA LEU A 115 12.17 -0.88 10.96
C LEU A 115 11.74 0.58 10.76
N LEU A 116 12.11 1.16 9.61
CA LEU A 116 11.78 2.54 9.24
C LEU A 116 10.60 2.61 8.29
N THR A 117 9.93 3.76 8.26
CA THR A 117 8.81 4.12 7.38
C THR A 117 7.49 3.41 7.64
N ILE A 118 7.50 2.28 8.31
CA ILE A 118 6.31 1.51 8.66
C ILE A 118 6.54 0.83 10.01
N ASN A 119 5.48 0.59 10.76
CA ASN A 119 5.54 -0.15 12.01
C ASN A 119 4.81 -1.51 11.92
N SER A 120 4.95 -2.34 12.94
CA SER A 120 4.33 -3.67 12.99
C SER A 120 2.81 -3.64 12.88
N LEU A 121 2.15 -2.62 13.46
CA LEU A 121 0.71 -2.44 13.33
C LEU A 121 0.31 -2.20 11.87
N ALA A 122 0.96 -1.23 11.21
CA ALA A 122 0.66 -0.93 9.81
C ALA A 122 0.96 -2.13 8.89
N LEU A 123 2.02 -2.91 9.17
CA LEU A 123 2.29 -4.17 8.46
C LEU A 123 1.18 -5.21 8.66
N SER A 124 0.67 -5.38 9.88
CA SER A 124 -0.44 -6.33 10.15
C SER A 124 -1.74 -5.94 9.43
N LEU A 125 -1.88 -4.66 9.10
CA LEU A 125 -3.01 -4.10 8.37
C LEU A 125 -2.79 -4.02 6.85
N SER A 126 -1.68 -4.53 6.32
CA SER A 126 -1.38 -4.50 4.88
C SER A 126 -2.38 -5.28 4.02
N ALA A 127 -3.09 -6.25 4.60
CA ALA A 127 -4.22 -6.89 3.92
C ALA A 127 -5.41 -5.92 3.84
N PRO A 128 -6.02 -5.72 2.65
CA PRO A 128 -7.08 -4.73 2.46
C PRO A 128 -8.26 -4.85 3.42
N HIS A 129 -8.65 -6.09 3.77
CA HIS A 129 -9.74 -6.33 4.73
C HIS A 129 -9.39 -5.88 6.16
N ASN A 130 -8.17 -6.13 6.61
CA ASN A 130 -7.72 -5.72 7.94
C ASN A 130 -7.71 -4.19 8.04
N PHE A 131 -7.20 -3.53 7.01
CA PHE A 131 -7.18 -2.07 6.95
C PHE A 131 -8.58 -1.46 6.94
N TYR A 132 -9.49 -2.00 6.12
CA TYR A 132 -10.89 -1.59 6.12
C TYR A 132 -11.54 -1.70 7.50
N SER A 133 -11.41 -2.85 8.15
CA SER A 133 -11.96 -3.09 9.48
C SER A 133 -11.38 -2.15 10.53
N PHE A 134 -10.08 -1.89 10.45
CA PHE A 134 -9.39 -0.92 11.31
C PHE A 134 -9.93 0.51 11.13
N LEU A 135 -10.08 0.97 9.89
CA LEU A 135 -10.63 2.30 9.60
C LEU A 135 -12.05 2.45 10.13
N LYS A 136 -12.89 1.44 9.90
CA LYS A 136 -14.29 1.41 10.38
C LYS A 136 -14.38 1.43 11.91
N ALA A 137 -13.55 0.63 12.58
CA ALA A 137 -13.47 0.60 14.05
C ALA A 137 -13.06 1.97 14.62
N ASN A 138 -12.21 2.71 13.92
CA ASN A 138 -11.78 4.05 14.28
C ASN A 138 -12.74 5.16 13.80
N LYS A 139 -13.93 4.82 13.30
CA LYS A 139 -14.93 5.77 12.80
C LYS A 139 -14.37 6.70 11.71
N ILE A 140 -13.60 6.15 10.81
CA ILE A 140 -13.12 6.80 9.59
C ILE A 140 -14.02 6.35 8.47
N ALA A 141 -14.53 7.30 7.69
CA ALA A 141 -15.40 7.00 6.57
C ALA A 141 -14.65 6.16 5.51
N VAL A 142 -15.28 5.11 5.07
CA VAL A 142 -14.79 4.19 4.04
C VAL A 142 -15.95 3.81 3.15
N ALA A 143 -15.67 3.46 1.88
CA ALA A 143 -16.67 2.86 1.01
C ALA A 143 -17.20 1.56 1.63
N ASN A 144 -18.48 1.27 1.45
CA ASN A 144 -19.06 0.06 1.99
C ASN A 144 -18.46 -1.18 1.31
N GLN A 145 -18.16 -2.17 2.12
CA GLN A 145 -17.58 -3.44 1.67
C GLN A 145 -18.24 -4.59 2.41
N TRP A 146 -18.55 -5.64 1.67
CA TRP A 146 -19.17 -6.85 2.17
C TRP A 146 -18.33 -8.06 1.76
N LEU A 147 -17.91 -8.83 2.76
CA LEU A 147 -17.30 -10.15 2.56
C LEU A 147 -18.39 -11.18 2.58
N LEU A 148 -18.40 -12.04 1.59
CA LEU A 148 -19.34 -13.14 1.55
C LEU A 148 -18.69 -14.36 2.22
N GLU A 149 -19.44 -15.04 3.07
CA GLU A 149 -19.06 -16.32 3.66
C GLU A 149 -20.06 -17.42 3.26
N LYS A 150 -21.29 -17.02 2.98
CA LYS A 150 -22.41 -17.88 2.64
C LYS A 150 -23.50 -17.08 1.92
N GLU A 151 -24.46 -17.78 1.32
CA GLU A 151 -25.58 -17.20 0.59
C GLU A 151 -26.37 -16.15 1.39
N GLU A 152 -26.60 -16.38 2.70
CA GLU A 152 -27.36 -15.45 3.52
C GLU A 152 -26.70 -14.07 3.66
N ASP A 153 -25.38 -13.98 3.47
CA ASP A 153 -24.70 -12.69 3.46
C ASP A 153 -25.08 -11.88 2.24
N LEU A 154 -25.34 -12.52 1.10
CA LEU A 154 -25.85 -11.85 -0.09
C LEU A 154 -27.18 -11.15 0.17
N LYS A 155 -28.09 -11.78 0.91
CA LYS A 155 -29.38 -11.19 1.29
C LYS A 155 -29.19 -9.91 2.11
N ARG A 156 -28.23 -9.90 3.05
CA ARG A 156 -27.87 -8.68 3.81
C ARG A 156 -27.29 -7.58 2.94
N VAL A 157 -26.50 -7.95 1.93
CA VAL A 157 -25.97 -6.96 0.96
C VAL A 157 -27.14 -6.32 0.23
N ILE A 158 -28.07 -7.10 -0.29
CA ILE A 158 -29.24 -6.63 -1.05
C ILE A 158 -30.10 -5.65 -0.25
N GLU A 159 -30.22 -5.87 1.06
CA GLU A 159 -31.00 -4.99 1.95
C GLU A 159 -30.34 -3.62 2.21
N HIS A 160 -29.03 -3.51 2.12
CA HIS A 160 -28.28 -2.34 2.57
C HIS A 160 -27.41 -1.70 1.49
N ALA A 161 -27.21 -2.35 0.37
CA ALA A 161 -26.36 -1.87 -0.69
C ALA A 161 -27.10 -0.98 -1.68
N HIS A 162 -26.37 -0.03 -2.24
CA HIS A 162 -26.81 0.77 -3.38
C HIS A 162 -26.03 0.33 -4.61
N PHE A 163 -26.72 0.05 -5.70
CA PHE A 163 -26.11 -0.26 -6.98
C PHE A 163 -25.63 1.00 -7.70
N PRO A 164 -24.60 0.92 -8.54
CA PRO A 164 -23.85 -0.27 -8.90
C PRO A 164 -22.91 -0.79 -7.80
N LEU A 165 -22.55 -2.06 -7.84
CA LEU A 165 -21.60 -2.72 -6.97
C LEU A 165 -20.45 -3.29 -7.77
N LEU A 166 -19.24 -3.27 -7.19
CA LEU A 166 -18.08 -3.94 -7.74
C LEU A 166 -17.87 -5.28 -7.05
N LEU A 167 -17.84 -6.34 -7.85
CA LEU A 167 -17.52 -7.69 -7.42
C LEU A 167 -16.05 -7.99 -7.71
N SER A 168 -15.33 -8.55 -6.76
CA SER A 168 -13.95 -9.00 -6.92
C SER A 168 -13.71 -10.33 -6.22
N LYS A 169 -12.82 -11.17 -6.80
CA LYS A 169 -12.29 -12.36 -6.11
C LYS A 169 -11.14 -11.94 -5.19
N LYS A 170 -11.10 -12.43 -3.95
CA LYS A 170 -10.09 -12.04 -2.93
C LYS A 170 -8.66 -12.30 -3.37
N GLN A 171 -8.43 -13.35 -4.18
CA GLN A 171 -7.10 -13.73 -4.64
C GLN A 171 -6.57 -12.85 -5.78
N HIS A 172 -7.45 -12.16 -6.51
CA HIS A 172 -7.12 -11.40 -7.72
C HIS A 172 -7.58 -9.94 -7.58
N TYR A 173 -7.07 -9.26 -6.55
CA TYR A 173 -7.36 -7.82 -6.38
C TYR A 173 -6.55 -7.01 -7.38
N ARG A 174 -7.06 -6.96 -8.62
CA ARG A 174 -6.62 -6.01 -9.67
C ARG A 174 -7.82 -5.21 -10.12
N PRO A 175 -7.68 -3.92 -10.42
CA PRO A 175 -8.79 -3.12 -10.94
C PRO A 175 -9.45 -3.75 -12.17
N ASP A 176 -8.66 -4.32 -13.05
CA ASP A 176 -9.09 -4.97 -14.31
C ASP A 176 -9.84 -6.29 -14.10
N SER A 177 -9.84 -6.84 -12.89
CA SER A 177 -10.56 -8.09 -12.55
C SER A 177 -11.84 -7.83 -11.77
N MET A 178 -12.22 -6.57 -11.59
CA MET A 178 -13.49 -6.21 -10.95
C MET A 178 -14.62 -6.21 -11.97
N ILE A 179 -15.76 -6.74 -11.56
CA ILE A 179 -16.97 -6.80 -12.37
C ILE A 179 -17.96 -5.80 -11.79
N SER A 180 -18.41 -4.84 -12.62
CA SER A 180 -19.50 -3.94 -12.24
C SER A 180 -20.84 -4.63 -12.38
N LEU A 181 -21.64 -4.59 -11.31
CA LEU A 181 -22.99 -5.14 -11.24
C LEU A 181 -23.95 -3.96 -11.06
N GLU A 182 -24.70 -3.67 -12.12
CA GLU A 182 -25.55 -2.47 -12.20
C GLU A 182 -26.85 -2.59 -11.39
N ASN A 183 -27.29 -3.82 -11.13
CA ASN A 183 -28.55 -4.08 -10.46
C ASN A 183 -28.60 -5.46 -9.81
N LEU A 184 -29.67 -5.69 -9.05
CA LEU A 184 -29.92 -6.96 -8.35
C LEU A 184 -29.99 -8.16 -9.29
N VAL A 185 -30.61 -8.02 -10.46
CA VAL A 185 -30.75 -9.13 -11.40
C VAL A 185 -29.41 -9.63 -11.90
N GLN A 186 -28.48 -8.71 -12.21
CA GLN A 186 -27.11 -9.09 -12.60
C GLN A 186 -26.36 -9.76 -11.45
N LEU A 187 -26.54 -9.30 -10.22
CA LEU A 187 -25.93 -9.88 -9.04
C LEU A 187 -26.40 -11.33 -8.81
N GLU A 188 -27.72 -11.54 -8.85
CA GLU A 188 -28.31 -12.88 -8.69
C GLU A 188 -27.90 -13.82 -9.82
N GLN A 189 -27.95 -13.34 -11.07
CA GLN A 189 -27.55 -14.14 -12.22
C GLN A 189 -26.09 -14.56 -12.15
N TYR A 190 -25.19 -13.63 -11.77
CA TYR A 190 -23.77 -13.92 -11.64
C TYR A 190 -23.52 -15.09 -10.66
N PHE A 191 -24.13 -15.04 -9.47
CA PHE A 191 -23.93 -16.10 -8.48
C PHE A 191 -24.61 -17.41 -8.85
N LEU A 192 -25.74 -17.37 -9.53
CA LEU A 192 -26.38 -18.59 -10.08
C LEU A 192 -25.47 -19.30 -11.09
N ASP A 193 -24.78 -18.52 -11.95
CA ASP A 193 -23.86 -19.06 -12.95
C ASP A 193 -22.57 -19.61 -12.29
N GLU A 194 -22.02 -18.90 -11.27
CA GLU A 194 -20.81 -19.32 -10.54
C GLU A 194 -21.07 -20.54 -9.63
N GLU A 195 -22.24 -20.68 -9.02
CA GLU A 195 -22.59 -21.84 -8.18
C GLU A 195 -22.67 -23.17 -8.97
N ALA A 196 -22.75 -23.10 -10.29
CA ALA A 196 -22.67 -24.27 -11.15
C ALA A 196 -21.23 -24.83 -11.28
N ASP A 197 -20.19 -24.09 -10.80
CA ASP A 197 -18.82 -24.56 -10.77
C ASP A 197 -18.54 -25.36 -9.48
N ASP A 198 -18.04 -26.59 -9.65
CA ASP A 198 -17.67 -27.49 -8.53
C ASP A 198 -16.64 -26.89 -7.56
N HIS A 199 -15.93 -25.81 -7.95
CA HIS A 199 -14.93 -25.10 -7.15
C HIS A 199 -15.44 -23.79 -6.54
N PHE A 200 -16.74 -23.52 -6.67
CA PHE A 200 -17.34 -22.31 -6.11
C PHE A 200 -17.23 -22.26 -4.60
N ASN A 201 -16.80 -21.08 -4.08
CA ASN A 201 -16.76 -20.82 -2.65
C ASN A 201 -17.11 -19.35 -2.38
N TRP A 202 -18.18 -19.11 -1.65
CA TRP A 202 -18.61 -17.77 -1.24
C TRP A 202 -17.49 -16.93 -0.63
N LYS A 203 -16.59 -17.56 0.14
CA LYS A 203 -15.47 -16.88 0.81
C LYS A 203 -14.46 -16.26 -0.14
N ASP A 204 -14.47 -16.62 -1.40
CA ASP A 204 -13.55 -16.07 -2.41
C ASP A 204 -14.03 -14.72 -2.96
N TYR A 205 -15.26 -14.34 -2.67
CA TYR A 205 -15.89 -13.15 -3.23
C TYR A 205 -16.01 -12.02 -2.23
N ARG A 206 -15.98 -10.80 -2.77
CA ARG A 206 -16.18 -9.56 -2.05
C ARG A 206 -16.95 -8.59 -2.93
N LEU A 207 -17.95 -7.97 -2.35
CA LEU A 207 -18.68 -6.86 -2.95
C LEU A 207 -18.22 -5.54 -2.34
N THR A 208 -18.10 -4.51 -3.15
CA THR A 208 -17.75 -3.15 -2.71
C THR A 208 -18.67 -2.15 -3.41
N GLU A 209 -18.93 -1.04 -2.73
CA GLU A 209 -19.60 0.12 -3.33
C GLU A 209 -18.79 0.62 -4.53
N ASP A 210 -19.44 0.90 -5.64
CA ASP A 210 -18.81 1.46 -6.82
C ASP A 210 -18.61 2.97 -6.65
N LEU A 211 -17.36 3.40 -6.73
CA LEU A 211 -16.96 4.79 -6.64
C LEU A 211 -16.48 5.37 -7.98
N SER A 212 -16.72 4.70 -9.10
CA SER A 212 -16.19 5.08 -10.43
C SER A 212 -16.59 6.49 -10.89
N ASN A 213 -17.65 7.08 -10.31
CA ASN A 213 -18.04 8.47 -10.58
C ASN A 213 -17.56 9.47 -9.52
N TRP A 214 -16.71 9.03 -8.59
CA TRP A 214 -16.16 9.89 -7.55
C TRP A 214 -14.84 10.52 -8.02
N GLU A 215 -14.48 11.64 -7.40
CA GLU A 215 -13.20 12.30 -7.60
C GLU A 215 -12.15 11.69 -6.68
N GLU A 216 -10.96 11.40 -7.23
CA GLU A 216 -9.82 10.94 -6.45
C GLU A 216 -8.98 12.12 -5.98
N LEU A 217 -8.74 12.18 -4.68
CA LEU A 217 -7.92 13.20 -4.04
C LEU A 217 -6.82 12.55 -3.22
N ILE A 218 -5.58 12.92 -3.48
CA ILE A 218 -4.39 12.38 -2.82
C ILE A 218 -3.84 13.43 -1.86
N PHE A 219 -3.43 13.00 -0.68
CA PHE A 219 -2.82 13.85 0.34
C PHE A 219 -1.52 13.23 0.83
N ASP A 220 -0.43 13.97 0.69
CA ASP A 220 0.87 13.58 1.21
C ASP A 220 1.11 14.20 2.58
N ILE A 221 1.48 13.36 3.52
CA ILE A 221 1.69 13.74 4.92
C ILE A 221 2.97 13.15 5.47
N VAL A 222 3.63 13.88 6.35
CA VAL A 222 4.76 13.41 7.14
C VAL A 222 4.48 13.64 8.61
N ARG A 223 4.79 12.65 9.46
CA ARG A 223 4.64 12.75 10.90
C ARG A 223 5.92 12.24 11.57
N ASP A 224 6.44 13.01 12.52
CA ASP A 224 7.60 12.60 13.30
C ASP A 224 7.24 11.76 14.54
N ASN A 225 8.25 11.25 15.24
CA ASN A 225 8.09 10.47 16.46
C ASN A 225 7.47 11.27 17.62
N ASN A 226 7.54 12.60 17.58
CA ASN A 226 6.96 13.49 18.59
C ASN A 226 5.48 13.80 18.31
N GLY A 227 4.95 13.31 17.18
CA GLY A 227 3.57 13.56 16.75
C GLY A 227 3.38 14.88 16.00
N ASN A 228 4.45 15.59 15.66
CA ASN A 228 4.35 16.73 14.76
C ASN A 228 3.95 16.25 13.38
N PHE A 229 3.09 17.02 12.73
CA PHE A 229 2.42 16.63 11.51
C PHE A 229 2.58 17.71 10.44
N VAL A 230 3.15 17.34 9.30
CA VAL A 230 3.33 18.23 8.16
C VAL A 230 2.48 17.74 6.99
N PHE A 231 1.76 18.64 6.40
CA PHE A 231 1.09 18.48 5.14
C PHE A 231 2.06 18.87 4.02
N VAL A 232 2.52 17.87 3.24
CA VAL A 232 3.46 18.10 2.15
C VAL A 232 2.72 18.67 0.94
N GLY A 233 1.59 18.04 0.57
CA GLY A 233 0.80 18.47 -0.57
C GLY A 233 -0.57 17.83 -0.63
N ASN A 234 -1.35 18.30 -1.60
CA ASN A 234 -2.60 17.68 -2.01
C ASN A 234 -2.73 17.73 -3.53
N ILE A 235 -3.25 16.65 -4.09
CA ILE A 235 -3.30 16.41 -5.52
C ILE A 235 -4.72 15.96 -5.85
N GLY A 236 -5.29 16.49 -6.92
CA GLY A 236 -6.55 16.04 -7.51
C GLY A 236 -6.29 15.30 -8.81
N SER A 237 -6.91 14.15 -9.00
CA SER A 237 -6.98 13.50 -10.31
C SER A 237 -8.07 14.16 -11.16
N LEU A 238 -7.80 14.38 -12.45
CA LEU A 238 -8.82 14.84 -13.39
C LEU A 238 -9.68 13.69 -13.90
N GLU A 239 -9.16 12.48 -13.87
CA GLU A 239 -9.91 11.28 -14.17
C GLU A 239 -10.65 10.77 -12.92
N PRO A 240 -11.79 10.10 -13.11
CA PRO A 240 -12.55 9.53 -12.01
C PRO A 240 -11.84 8.34 -11.35
N VAL A 241 -12.29 7.98 -10.17
CA VAL A 241 -11.85 6.75 -9.46
C VAL A 241 -11.99 5.53 -10.36
N GLY A 242 -10.98 4.66 -10.34
CA GLY A 242 -10.90 3.43 -11.15
C GLY A 242 -9.88 3.50 -12.28
N ILE A 243 -9.41 4.70 -12.64
CA ILE A 243 -8.26 4.88 -13.53
C ILE A 243 -7.00 4.94 -12.67
N ASN A 244 -5.95 4.23 -13.10
CA ASN A 244 -4.69 4.22 -12.34
C ASN A 244 -4.11 5.65 -12.28
N SER A 245 -3.72 6.08 -11.09
CA SER A 245 -3.14 7.42 -10.86
C SER A 245 -1.89 7.67 -11.69
N SER A 246 -1.12 6.63 -12.05
CA SER A 246 0.05 6.74 -12.94
C SER A 246 -0.32 7.11 -14.39
N ASP A 247 -1.56 6.85 -14.79
CA ASP A 247 -2.07 7.12 -16.15
C ASP A 247 -2.99 8.35 -16.18
N SER A 248 -3.23 8.99 -15.01
CA SER A 248 -4.12 10.12 -14.86
C SER A 248 -3.40 11.46 -14.92
N LEU A 249 -4.10 12.50 -15.36
CA LEU A 249 -3.65 13.87 -15.21
C LEU A 249 -3.86 14.32 -13.76
N LEU A 250 -2.76 14.63 -13.09
CA LEU A 250 -2.74 15.07 -11.70
C LEU A 250 -2.52 16.57 -11.60
N VAL A 251 -3.30 17.24 -10.78
CA VAL A 251 -3.22 18.68 -10.56
C VAL A 251 -2.98 18.99 -9.08
N THR A 252 -1.99 19.81 -8.80
CA THR A 252 -1.68 20.31 -7.47
C THR A 252 -1.63 21.85 -7.46
N PRO A 253 -2.24 22.53 -6.48
CA PRO A 253 -3.12 22.00 -5.43
C PRO A 253 -4.49 21.56 -5.98
N ILE A 254 -5.29 20.85 -5.16
CA ILE A 254 -6.68 20.52 -5.51
C ILE A 254 -7.47 21.80 -5.80
N LEU A 255 -8.04 21.89 -7.00
CA LEU A 255 -8.79 23.06 -7.47
C LEU A 255 -10.32 22.95 -7.28
N THR A 256 -10.82 21.72 -7.17
CA THR A 256 -12.24 21.38 -7.18
C THR A 256 -12.91 21.48 -5.81
N ARG A 257 -12.16 21.69 -4.73
CA ARG A 257 -12.64 21.69 -3.35
C ARG A 257 -12.38 23.00 -2.64
N ASN A 258 -13.36 23.42 -1.81
CA ASN A 258 -13.20 24.60 -0.96
C ASN A 258 -12.34 24.29 0.28
N ASN A 259 -11.90 25.35 0.96
CA ASN A 259 -10.99 25.20 2.11
C ASN A 259 -11.60 24.34 3.24
N ASN A 260 -12.91 24.41 3.50
CA ASN A 260 -13.52 23.60 4.55
C ASN A 260 -13.47 22.11 4.23
N GLN A 261 -13.66 21.73 2.96
CA GLN A 261 -13.54 20.34 2.51
C GLN A 261 -12.09 19.86 2.63
N ILE A 262 -11.12 20.67 2.18
CA ILE A 262 -9.69 20.35 2.33
C ILE A 262 -9.33 20.17 3.81
N GLN A 263 -9.79 21.03 4.72
CA GLN A 263 -9.50 20.89 6.15
C GLN A 263 -10.11 19.61 6.76
N ARG A 264 -11.31 19.21 6.32
CA ARG A 264 -11.89 17.93 6.75
C ARG A 264 -11.04 16.73 6.34
N LEU A 265 -10.56 16.73 5.09
CA LEU A 265 -9.67 15.67 4.58
C LEU A 265 -8.33 15.65 5.33
N ARG A 266 -7.72 16.82 5.57
CA ARG A 266 -6.53 16.95 6.40
C ARG A 266 -6.70 16.37 7.81
N ASN A 267 -7.84 16.64 8.44
CA ASN A 267 -8.15 16.10 9.77
C ASN A 267 -8.34 14.58 9.72
N CYS A 268 -8.91 14.04 8.64
CA CYS A 268 -9.02 12.61 8.42
C CYS A 268 -7.63 11.95 8.28
N CYS A 269 -6.75 12.50 7.46
CA CYS A 269 -5.38 12.03 7.29
C CYS A 269 -4.61 12.03 8.63
N ARG A 270 -4.71 13.14 9.39
CA ARG A 270 -4.10 13.22 10.72
C ARG A 270 -4.62 12.14 11.66
N LYS A 271 -5.94 11.88 11.64
CA LYS A 271 -6.56 10.84 12.45
C LYS A 271 -6.03 9.46 12.08
N ILE A 272 -5.93 9.15 10.77
CA ILE A 272 -5.38 7.88 10.28
C ILE A 272 -3.93 7.71 10.76
N ALA A 273 -3.07 8.71 10.52
CA ALA A 273 -1.66 8.67 10.93
C ALA A 273 -1.49 8.47 12.43
N ASN A 274 -2.33 9.12 13.24
CA ASN A 274 -2.31 8.95 14.70
C ASN A 274 -2.79 7.56 15.13
N CYS A 275 -3.88 7.05 14.57
CA CYS A 275 -4.39 5.72 14.89
C CYS A 275 -3.39 4.62 14.52
N LEU A 276 -2.67 4.78 13.43
CA LEU A 276 -1.62 3.85 12.98
C LEU A 276 -0.28 4.08 13.67
N ASN A 277 -0.15 5.18 14.42
CA ASN A 277 1.13 5.62 14.97
C ASN A 277 2.26 5.64 13.93
N LEU A 278 1.93 6.10 12.70
CA LEU A 278 2.93 6.22 11.64
C LEU A 278 3.91 7.33 11.96
N HIS A 279 5.19 7.10 11.64
CA HIS A 279 6.26 8.07 11.69
C HIS A 279 7.31 7.73 10.62
N GLY A 280 7.91 8.74 10.03
CA GLY A 280 8.91 8.57 8.97
C GLY A 280 9.01 9.77 8.07
#